data_9b759df27dc7c3df83c590c6c0707cfc
#
_entry.id   9b759df27dc7c3df83c590c6c0707cfc
#
_cell.length_a   1.000
_cell.length_b   1.000
_cell.length_c   1.000
_cell.angle_alpha   90.00
_cell.angle_beta   90.00
_cell.angle_gamma   90.00
#
_symmetry.space_group_name_H-M   'P 1'
#
loop_
_entity.id
_entity.type
_entity.pdbx_description
1 polymer ?
#
loop_
_entity_poly.entity_id
_entity_poly.type
_entity_poly.pdbx_seq_one_letter_code
_entity_poly.pdbx_strand_id
1 'polypeptide(L)'
;MKKFLKYLFIFIVFISFILFVLLKQPAFQDRLLESAFENMTTPSSYLSEEDALTAVVCGSRAPIPAPNRAETCILIQAGENIFIFDTGGGSAQNLNDWNTPWDRV
;
A
#
# COMPACT_ATOMS: atom_id res chain seq x y z
N MET A 1 -13.23 -37.60 -30.95
CA MET A 1 -12.32 -36.43 -30.97
C MET A 1 -13.05 -35.10 -31.09
N LYS A 2 -13.93 -34.87 -32.08
CA LYS A 2 -14.62 -33.57 -32.28
C LYS A 2 -15.49 -33.12 -31.07
N LYS A 3 -16.18 -34.03 -30.39
CA LYS A 3 -16.99 -33.71 -29.20
C LYS A 3 -16.14 -33.29 -28.01
N PHE A 4 -15.03 -33.97 -27.75
CA PHE A 4 -14.08 -33.66 -26.69
C PHE A 4 -13.46 -32.25 -26.88
N LEU A 5 -13.05 -31.94 -28.11
CA LEU A 5 -12.49 -30.65 -28.46
C LEU A 5 -13.50 -29.50 -28.26
N LYS A 6 -14.78 -29.74 -28.55
CA LYS A 6 -15.86 -28.77 -28.32
C LYS A 6 -16.06 -28.51 -26.83
N TYR A 7 -16.10 -29.55 -25.98
CA TYR A 7 -16.24 -29.36 -24.54
C TYR A 7 -15.03 -28.69 -23.92
N LEU A 8 -13.84 -29.02 -24.37
CA LEU A 8 -12.60 -28.38 -23.94
C LEU A 8 -12.62 -26.88 -24.28
N PHE A 9 -13.07 -26.52 -25.49
CA PHE A 9 -13.18 -25.11 -25.89
C PHE A 9 -14.19 -24.34 -25.03
N ILE A 10 -15.37 -24.92 -24.78
CA ILE A 10 -16.40 -24.32 -23.92
C ILE A 10 -15.86 -24.11 -22.50
N PHE A 11 -15.11 -25.08 -21.98
CA PHE A 11 -14.52 -25.01 -20.65
C PHE A 11 -13.48 -23.88 -20.54
N ILE A 12 -12.63 -23.72 -21.55
CA ILE A 12 -11.63 -22.64 -21.60
C ILE A 12 -12.31 -21.26 -21.65
N VAL A 13 -13.35 -21.11 -22.49
CA VAL A 13 -14.11 -19.86 -22.60
C VAL A 13 -14.80 -19.54 -21.26
N PHE A 14 -15.36 -20.54 -20.59
CA PHE A 14 -16.01 -20.35 -19.29
C PHE A 14 -15.02 -19.92 -18.20
N ILE A 15 -13.84 -20.54 -18.12
CA ILE A 15 -12.78 -20.12 -17.20
C ILE A 15 -12.29 -18.70 -17.49
N SER A 16 -12.08 -18.39 -18.77
CA SER A 16 -11.67 -17.04 -19.20
C SER A 16 -12.70 -15.98 -18.80
N PHE A 17 -13.98 -16.30 -18.92
CA PHE A 17 -15.06 -15.41 -18.51
C PHE A 17 -15.10 -15.19 -17.00
N ILE A 18 -14.94 -16.26 -16.20
CA ILE A 18 -14.86 -16.14 -14.73
C ILE A 18 -13.67 -15.30 -14.33
N LEU A 19 -12.50 -15.55 -14.90
CA LEU A 19 -11.28 -14.79 -14.63
C LEU A 19 -11.47 -13.30 -14.98
N PHE A 20 -12.10 -13.01 -16.10
CA PHE A 20 -12.41 -11.64 -16.51
C PHE A 20 -13.33 -10.93 -15.52
N VAL A 21 -14.37 -11.61 -15.03
CA VAL A 21 -15.30 -11.04 -14.03
C VAL A 21 -14.57 -10.79 -12.70
N LEU A 22 -13.75 -11.73 -12.24
CA LEU A 22 -12.97 -11.58 -10.99
C LEU A 22 -12.00 -10.41 -11.06
N LEU A 23 -11.31 -10.25 -12.19
CA LEU A 23 -10.38 -9.13 -12.40
C LEU A 23 -11.07 -7.77 -12.49
N LYS A 24 -12.37 -7.74 -12.78
CA LYS A 24 -13.17 -6.49 -12.80
C LYS A 24 -13.74 -6.11 -11.44
N GLN A 25 -13.64 -6.97 -10.44
CA GLN A 25 -14.14 -6.66 -9.09
C GLN A 25 -13.15 -5.75 -8.35
N PRO A 26 -13.57 -4.55 -7.92
CA PRO A 26 -12.69 -3.63 -7.20
C PRO A 26 -12.11 -4.24 -5.92
N ALA A 27 -12.90 -5.01 -5.18
CA ALA A 27 -12.43 -5.69 -3.97
C ALA A 27 -11.30 -6.71 -4.22
N PHE A 28 -11.24 -7.31 -5.41
CA PHE A 28 -10.15 -8.21 -5.78
C PHE A 28 -8.89 -7.43 -6.18
N GLN A 29 -9.07 -6.35 -6.92
CA GLN A 29 -7.98 -5.45 -7.31
C GLN A 29 -7.34 -4.80 -6.08
N ASP A 30 -8.13 -4.33 -5.12
CA ASP A 30 -7.66 -3.73 -3.88
C ASP A 30 -6.84 -4.72 -3.04
N ARG A 31 -7.30 -5.97 -2.91
CA ARG A 31 -6.56 -7.01 -2.19
C ARG A 31 -5.23 -7.39 -2.86
N LEU A 32 -5.20 -7.44 -4.19
CA LEU A 32 -3.96 -7.71 -4.92
C LEU A 32 -2.95 -6.57 -4.74
N LEU A 33 -3.42 -5.33 -4.81
CA LEU A 33 -2.59 -4.16 -4.56
C LEU A 33 -2.09 -4.14 -3.12
N GLU A 34 -2.97 -4.35 -2.14
CA GLU A 34 -2.61 -4.36 -0.72
C GLU A 34 -1.56 -5.42 -0.42
N SER A 35 -1.73 -6.66 -0.90
CA SER A 35 -0.73 -7.72 -0.71
C SER A 35 0.59 -7.44 -1.44
N ALA A 36 0.56 -6.79 -2.59
CA ALA A 36 1.77 -6.38 -3.30
C ALA A 36 2.53 -5.28 -2.52
N PHE A 37 1.81 -4.33 -1.96
CA PHE A 37 2.40 -3.27 -1.12
C PHE A 37 2.93 -3.82 0.21
N GLU A 38 2.21 -4.73 0.88
CA GLU A 38 2.70 -5.37 2.11
C GLU A 38 4.00 -6.15 1.89
N ASN A 39 4.14 -6.83 0.76
CA ASN A 39 5.38 -7.53 0.41
C ASN A 39 6.54 -6.60 0.03
N MET A 40 6.25 -5.36 -0.37
CA MET A 40 7.26 -4.33 -0.65
C MET A 40 7.68 -3.54 0.59
N THR A 41 6.80 -3.46 1.59
CA THR A 41 7.07 -2.81 2.89
C THR A 41 7.47 -3.85 3.94
N THR A 42 8.57 -4.57 3.73
CA THR A 42 9.27 -5.15 4.89
C THR A 42 9.70 -3.99 5.79
N PRO A 43 9.48 -4.07 7.11
CA PRO A 43 9.92 -3.05 8.04
C PRO A 43 11.44 -3.13 8.25
N SER A 44 12.19 -2.87 7.23
CA SER A 44 13.53 -2.33 7.36
C SER A 44 13.33 -0.87 7.76
N SER A 45 14.08 -0.37 8.72
CA SER A 45 14.13 1.03 9.14
C SER A 45 13.76 1.94 7.95
N TYR A 46 12.56 2.55 7.98
CA TYR A 46 12.11 3.47 6.93
C TYR A 46 12.96 4.75 6.90
N LEU A 47 13.84 4.92 7.87
CA LEU A 47 14.83 5.97 7.96
C LEU A 47 16.16 5.47 7.37
N SER A 48 16.80 6.31 6.59
CA SER A 48 18.14 6.04 6.07
C SER A 48 19.18 6.23 7.18
N GLU A 49 20.16 5.33 7.26
CA GLU A 49 21.36 5.51 8.09
C GLU A 49 22.41 6.39 7.40
N GLU A 50 22.23 6.64 6.10
CA GLU A 50 23.14 7.50 5.35
C GLU A 50 22.76 8.98 5.52
N ASP A 51 23.73 9.87 5.32
CA ASP A 51 23.51 11.32 5.26
C ASP A 51 22.77 11.68 3.95
N ALA A 52 21.48 11.42 3.94
CA ALA A 52 20.61 11.56 2.80
C ALA A 52 19.34 12.35 3.15
N LEU A 53 18.70 12.89 2.14
CA LEU A 53 17.35 13.46 2.26
C LEU A 53 16.33 12.39 1.92
N THR A 54 15.56 11.95 2.90
CA THR A 54 14.52 10.92 2.73
C THR A 54 13.16 11.50 3.05
N ALA A 55 12.18 11.26 2.18
CA ALA A 55 10.79 11.64 2.41
C ALA A 55 9.93 10.39 2.60
N VAL A 56 9.13 10.36 3.66
CA VAL A 56 8.23 9.25 4.00
C VAL A 56 6.82 9.78 4.15
N VAL A 57 5.86 9.13 3.50
CA VAL A 57 4.44 9.46 3.62
C VAL A 57 3.85 8.72 4.83
N CYS A 58 3.64 9.40 5.93
CA CYS A 58 3.08 8.86 7.17
C CYS A 58 1.54 8.89 7.22
N GLY A 59 0.91 9.55 6.25
CA GLY A 59 -0.54 9.55 6.06
C GLY A 59 -0.90 10.10 4.70
N SER A 60 -1.89 9.51 4.06
CA SER A 60 -2.27 9.85 2.67
C SER A 60 -3.78 9.99 2.46
N ARG A 61 -4.57 10.09 3.54
CA ARG A 61 -6.01 10.29 3.40
C ARG A 61 -6.31 11.72 2.96
N ALA A 62 -6.93 11.84 1.80
CA ALA A 62 -7.54 13.08 1.34
C ALA A 62 -8.86 13.35 2.10
N PRO A 63 -9.53 14.50 1.90
CA PRO A 63 -10.79 14.83 2.59
C PRO A 63 -11.91 13.79 2.48
N ILE A 64 -11.82 12.88 1.52
CA ILE A 64 -12.77 11.76 1.37
C ILE A 64 -12.51 10.72 2.46
N PRO A 65 -13.53 10.33 3.24
CA PRO A 65 -13.37 9.33 4.29
C PRO A 65 -12.82 8.01 3.73
N ALA A 66 -11.65 7.61 4.17
CA ALA A 66 -11.07 6.30 3.91
C ALA A 66 -10.78 5.64 5.25
N PRO A 67 -11.59 4.66 5.68
CA PRO A 67 -11.28 3.89 6.89
C PRO A 67 -9.92 3.22 6.72
N ASN A 68 -9.14 3.15 7.77
CA ASN A 68 -7.81 2.55 7.83
C ASN A 68 -6.66 3.34 7.16
N ARG A 69 -6.86 4.61 6.85
CA ARG A 69 -5.77 5.48 6.41
C ARG A 69 -5.67 6.71 7.31
N ALA A 70 -4.47 7.02 7.75
CA ALA A 70 -4.18 8.29 8.42
C ALA A 70 -4.32 9.46 7.45
N GLU A 71 -4.75 10.61 7.96
CA GLU A 71 -4.78 11.86 7.21
C GLU A 71 -3.39 12.28 6.78
N THR A 72 -3.31 13.25 5.87
CA THR A 72 -2.06 13.71 5.28
C THR A 72 -0.96 13.93 6.32
N CYS A 73 0.18 13.32 6.07
CA CYS A 73 1.37 13.47 6.88
C CYS A 73 2.61 13.15 6.04
N ILE A 74 3.62 13.99 6.10
CA ILE A 74 4.90 13.79 5.45
C ILE A 74 6.01 13.95 6.49
N LEU A 75 6.87 12.94 6.61
CA LEU A 75 8.09 13.01 7.36
C LEU A 75 9.26 13.20 6.41
N ILE A 76 10.15 14.13 6.71
CA ILE A 76 11.39 14.35 5.98
C ILE A 76 12.55 14.13 6.96
N GLN A 77 13.44 13.22 6.59
CA GLN A 77 14.72 13.06 7.26
C GLN A 77 15.80 13.77 6.46
N ALA A 78 16.61 14.59 7.15
CA ALA A 78 17.79 15.25 6.60
C ALA A 78 18.98 14.95 7.54
N GLY A 79 19.75 13.94 7.17
CA GLY A 79 20.79 13.40 8.04
C GLY A 79 20.20 12.88 9.36
N GLU A 80 20.63 13.45 10.50
CA GLU A 80 20.12 13.07 11.82
C GLU A 80 18.82 13.77 12.22
N ASN A 81 18.40 14.81 11.51
CA ASN A 81 17.21 15.60 11.85
C ASN A 81 15.97 15.08 11.14
N ILE A 82 14.84 15.09 11.85
CA ILE A 82 13.54 14.70 11.34
C ILE A 82 12.58 15.89 11.40
N PHE A 83 11.88 16.11 10.32
CA PHE A 83 10.85 17.15 10.18
C PHE A 83 9.53 16.49 9.81
N ILE A 84 8.46 16.84 10.53
CA ILE A 84 7.13 16.30 10.25
C ILE A 84 6.23 17.43 9.79
N PHE A 85 5.58 17.23 8.65
CA PHE A 85 4.68 18.18 8.02
C PHE A 85 3.27 17.60 7.96
N ASP A 86 2.28 18.48 8.21
CA ASP A 86 0.86 18.19 8.02
C ASP A 86 0.39 16.95 8.79
N THR A 87 0.54 16.99 10.11
CA THR A 87 0.15 15.90 11.01
C THR A 87 -1.36 15.82 11.17
N GLY A 88 -2.02 15.13 10.26
CA GLY A 88 -3.47 14.86 10.34
C GLY A 88 -3.83 13.71 11.29
N GLY A 89 -5.12 13.46 11.44
CA GLY A 89 -5.64 12.43 12.34
C GLY A 89 -5.11 11.03 12.01
N GLY A 90 -4.59 10.30 13.00
CA GLY A 90 -4.01 8.95 12.87
C GLY A 90 -2.55 8.92 12.45
N SER A 91 -1.95 10.01 11.99
CA SER A 91 -0.54 10.02 11.58
C SER A 91 0.43 9.78 12.74
N ALA A 92 0.13 10.30 13.92
CA ALA A 92 0.93 10.06 15.13
C ALA A 92 0.95 8.57 15.51
N GLN A 93 -0.17 7.85 15.31
CA GLN A 93 -0.22 6.41 15.54
C GLN A 93 0.71 5.66 14.59
N ASN A 94 0.68 5.98 13.28
CA ASN A 94 1.57 5.38 12.30
C ASN A 94 3.04 5.61 12.66
N LEU A 95 3.40 6.84 13.03
CA LEU A 95 4.76 7.19 13.42
C LEU A 95 5.22 6.43 14.67
N ASN A 96 4.32 6.23 15.65
CA ASN A 96 4.61 5.41 16.84
C ASN A 96 4.78 3.93 16.49
N ASP A 97 3.90 3.38 15.67
CA ASP A 97 3.96 1.98 15.23
C ASP A 97 5.24 1.68 14.44
N TRP A 98 5.78 2.69 13.77
CA TRP A 98 7.05 2.61 13.05
C TRP A 98 8.28 2.89 13.93
N ASN A 99 8.10 3.12 15.24
CA ASN A 99 9.18 3.45 16.18
C ASN A 99 9.99 4.69 15.76
N THR A 100 9.30 5.74 15.32
CA THR A 100 9.94 7.02 14.98
C THR A 100 10.77 7.54 16.16
N PRO A 101 12.05 7.88 15.98
CA PRO A 101 12.88 8.44 17.04
C PRO A 101 12.47 9.90 17.30
N TRP A 102 11.57 10.10 18.26
CA TRP A 102 10.97 11.40 18.58
C TRP A 102 11.98 12.41 19.13
N ASP A 103 13.11 11.94 19.64
CA ASP A 103 14.24 12.76 20.10
C ASP A 103 14.98 13.46 18.95
N ARG A 104 14.69 13.07 17.71
CA ARG A 104 15.27 13.65 16.48
C ARG A 104 14.31 14.56 15.71
N VAL A 105 13.08 14.76 16.20
CA VAL A 105 12.04 15.58 15.58
C VAL A 105 12.17 17.05 15.99
#